data_6a4c33f578251e8530dd95ff984b3840
#
_entry.id   6a4c33f578251e8530dd95ff984b3840
#
_cell.length_a   1.000
_cell.length_b   1.000
_cell.length_c   1.000
_cell.angle_alpha   90.00
_cell.angle_beta   90.00
_cell.angle_gamma   90.00
#
_symmetry.space_group_name_H-M   'P 1'
#
loop_
_entity.id
_entity.type
_entity.pdbx_description
1 polymer ?
#
loop_
_entity_poly.entity_id
_entity_poly.type
_entity_poly.pdbx_seq_one_letter_code
_entity_poly.pdbx_strand_id
1 'polypeptide(L)'
;YSAPSMRLKLNTTFFKDKILNAPSGSLVNNDVFINYFKGLYFKVEQSGADKGSLAMINFRKGTITIKYKEDSSTTPVTRVEKSLVLNMLGATASLLEKSNPNADYETATSNPNRVLGDQKLYLKGGEGSLAVLELFEKKDLIGYDENGNLTGPNEVSDELDKIRKEGWLINDANIVFHIDAKTMKDSYEPGRIYLYDYANNTTVLDYYLGASTANKNTS
;
A
#
# COMPACT_ATOMS: atom_id res chain seq x y z
N TYR A 1 -6.99 13.91 24.42
CA TYR A 1 -6.93 13.94 22.95
C TYR A 1 -7.80 12.80 22.43
N SER A 2 -8.82 13.11 21.64
CA SER A 2 -9.53 12.07 20.88
C SER A 2 -8.78 11.75 19.61
N ALA A 3 -8.77 10.48 19.22
CA ALA A 3 -8.18 10.07 17.94
C ALA A 3 -8.89 10.79 16.77
N PRO A 4 -8.17 11.14 15.70
CA PRO A 4 -8.78 11.70 14.51
C PRO A 4 -9.93 10.81 14.02
N SER A 5 -11.09 11.40 13.77
CA SER A 5 -12.27 10.67 13.32
C SER A 5 -13.07 11.50 12.33
N MET A 6 -13.78 10.82 11.45
CA MET A 6 -14.66 11.44 10.48
C MET A 6 -16.10 11.00 10.75
N ARG A 7 -17.02 11.97 10.80
CA ARG A 7 -18.45 11.71 10.96
C ARG A 7 -19.22 12.28 9.78
N LEU A 8 -19.92 11.41 9.07
CA LEU A 8 -20.70 11.77 7.89
C LEU A 8 -22.20 11.58 8.16
N LYS A 9 -22.99 12.55 7.70
CA LYS A 9 -24.45 12.40 7.66
C LYS A 9 -24.82 11.68 6.37
N LEU A 10 -25.40 10.49 6.51
CA LEU A 10 -25.79 9.66 5.38
C LEU A 10 -27.23 9.96 4.93
N ASN A 11 -27.59 9.51 3.73
CA ASN A 11 -28.91 9.66 3.18
C ASN A 11 -29.95 8.84 3.97
N THR A 12 -30.81 9.53 4.70
CA THR A 12 -31.81 8.87 5.56
C THR A 12 -32.85 8.08 4.81
N THR A 13 -33.27 8.53 3.62
CA THR A 13 -34.25 7.81 2.78
C THR A 13 -33.68 6.49 2.31
N PHE A 14 -32.44 6.49 1.82
CA PHE A 14 -31.77 5.26 1.39
C PHE A 14 -31.70 4.20 2.51
N PHE A 15 -31.26 4.60 3.71
CA PHE A 15 -31.15 3.66 4.83
C PHE A 15 -32.50 3.24 5.39
N LYS A 16 -33.51 4.11 5.36
CA LYS A 16 -34.88 3.74 5.68
C LYS A 16 -35.38 2.62 4.75
N ASP A 17 -35.21 2.79 3.44
CA ASP A 17 -35.73 1.83 2.47
C ASP A 17 -34.90 0.53 2.45
N LYS A 18 -33.59 0.63 2.59
CA LYS A 18 -32.71 -0.54 2.58
C LYS A 18 -32.69 -1.33 3.89
N ILE A 19 -33.01 -0.71 5.01
CA ILE A 19 -32.89 -1.35 6.32
C ILE A 19 -34.25 -1.48 7.01
N LEU A 20 -34.99 -0.37 7.20
CA LEU A 20 -36.24 -0.42 7.92
C LEU A 20 -37.38 -1.02 7.08
N ASN A 21 -37.37 -0.76 5.79
CA ASN A 21 -38.34 -1.28 4.82
C ASN A 21 -37.78 -2.45 3.99
N ALA A 22 -36.73 -3.12 4.47
CA ALA A 22 -36.10 -4.23 3.75
C ALA A 22 -37.11 -5.36 3.47
N PRO A 23 -37.03 -6.02 2.31
CA PRO A 23 -37.86 -7.18 2.03
C PRO A 23 -37.72 -8.26 3.11
N SER A 24 -38.82 -8.96 3.39
CA SER A 24 -38.83 -10.06 4.36
C SER A 24 -37.71 -11.07 4.04
N GLY A 25 -36.96 -11.46 5.05
CA GLY A 25 -35.86 -12.40 4.92
C GLY A 25 -34.50 -11.78 4.56
N SER A 26 -34.42 -10.49 4.15
CA SER A 26 -33.16 -9.87 3.71
C SER A 26 -32.19 -9.56 4.86
N LEU A 27 -32.65 -9.55 6.09
CA LEU A 27 -31.88 -9.18 7.29
C LEU A 27 -31.79 -10.33 8.34
N VAL A 28 -32.10 -11.57 7.95
CA VAL A 28 -32.19 -12.70 8.90
C VAL A 28 -30.85 -13.15 9.48
N ASN A 29 -29.80 -12.99 8.72
CA ASN A 29 -28.43 -13.27 9.15
C ASN A 29 -27.43 -12.48 8.33
N ASN A 30 -26.15 -12.53 8.73
CA ASN A 30 -25.09 -11.75 8.12
C ASN A 30 -24.80 -12.14 6.65
N ASP A 31 -24.88 -13.43 6.30
CA ASP A 31 -24.60 -13.90 4.95
C ASP A 31 -25.65 -13.41 3.94
N VAL A 32 -26.91 -13.45 4.34
CA VAL A 32 -28.01 -12.91 3.54
C VAL A 32 -27.90 -11.39 3.44
N PHE A 33 -27.57 -10.73 4.56
CA PHE A 33 -27.39 -9.27 4.60
C PHE A 33 -26.27 -8.79 3.67
N ILE A 34 -25.11 -9.44 3.69
CA ILE A 34 -23.99 -9.11 2.80
C ILE A 34 -24.39 -9.24 1.32
N ASN A 35 -25.13 -10.28 0.99
CA ASN A 35 -25.63 -10.49 -0.37
C ASN A 35 -26.69 -9.46 -0.78
N TYR A 36 -27.47 -8.95 0.15
CA TYR A 36 -28.50 -7.94 -0.08
C TYR A 36 -27.92 -6.53 -0.14
N PHE A 37 -27.12 -6.14 0.84
CA PHE A 37 -26.60 -4.77 0.99
C PHE A 37 -25.33 -4.50 0.15
N LYS A 38 -24.53 -5.53 -0.13
CA LYS A 38 -23.31 -5.52 -0.95
C LYS A 38 -22.13 -4.77 -0.31
N GLY A 39 -22.32 -3.61 0.29
CA GLY A 39 -21.27 -2.79 0.91
C GLY A 39 -21.41 -1.30 0.59
N LEU A 40 -20.34 -0.55 0.88
CA LEU A 40 -20.25 0.89 0.66
C LEU A 40 -19.06 1.20 -0.23
N TYR A 41 -19.27 2.11 -1.15
CA TYR A 41 -18.22 2.70 -1.98
C TYR A 41 -17.98 4.14 -1.55
N PHE A 42 -16.74 4.46 -1.20
CA PHE A 42 -16.32 5.80 -0.85
C PHE A 42 -15.54 6.40 -2.02
N LYS A 43 -16.11 7.36 -2.69
CA LYS A 43 -15.45 8.10 -3.75
C LYS A 43 -14.88 9.38 -3.20
N VAL A 44 -13.62 9.66 -3.52
CA VAL A 44 -12.94 10.91 -3.19
C VAL A 44 -12.75 11.68 -4.48
N GLU A 45 -13.17 12.92 -4.51
CA GLU A 45 -13.02 13.81 -5.66
C GLU A 45 -12.26 15.06 -5.23
N GLN A 46 -11.42 15.57 -6.11
CA GLN A 46 -10.73 16.84 -5.87
C GLN A 46 -11.76 17.98 -5.91
N SER A 47 -11.72 18.83 -4.91
CA SER A 47 -12.56 20.03 -4.83
C SER A 47 -11.69 21.27 -4.98
N GLY A 48 -11.92 22.03 -6.04
CA GLY A 48 -11.17 23.27 -6.31
C GLY A 48 -9.71 23.06 -6.68
N ALA A 49 -8.88 24.07 -6.38
CA ALA A 49 -7.45 24.11 -6.67
C ALA A 49 -6.57 23.74 -5.45
N ASP A 50 -7.17 23.29 -4.36
CA ASP A 50 -6.44 22.96 -3.15
C ASP A 50 -5.54 21.74 -3.35
N LYS A 51 -4.41 21.72 -2.64
CA LYS A 51 -3.50 20.58 -2.66
C LYS A 51 -4.22 19.34 -2.13
N GLY A 52 -4.05 18.22 -2.83
CA GLY A 52 -4.58 16.93 -2.40
C GLY A 52 -3.94 16.48 -1.08
N SER A 53 -4.69 15.71 -0.31
CA SER A 53 -4.18 15.04 0.88
C SER A 53 -4.48 13.55 0.82
N LEU A 54 -3.60 12.75 1.37
CA LEU A 54 -3.78 11.31 1.50
C LEU A 54 -4.01 10.96 2.98
N ALA A 55 -5.08 10.25 3.25
CA ALA A 55 -5.38 9.76 4.59
C ALA A 55 -5.68 8.26 4.56
N MET A 56 -5.12 7.53 5.51
CA MET A 56 -5.46 6.12 5.72
C MET A 56 -6.66 6.04 6.67
N ILE A 57 -7.75 5.44 6.20
CA ILE A 57 -8.98 5.29 6.98
C ILE A 57 -9.13 3.84 7.43
N ASN A 58 -9.24 3.63 8.73
CA ASN A 58 -9.52 2.30 9.28
C ASN A 58 -11.03 2.05 9.31
N PHE A 59 -11.57 1.54 8.22
CA PHE A 59 -13.00 1.22 8.11
C PHE A 59 -13.48 0.18 9.12
N ARG A 60 -12.62 -0.74 9.56
CA ARG A 60 -12.99 -1.77 10.56
C ARG A 60 -13.39 -1.20 11.92
N LYS A 61 -12.99 0.02 12.21
CA LYS A 61 -13.45 0.77 13.39
C LYS A 61 -14.69 1.64 13.10
N GLY A 62 -15.16 1.62 11.86
CA GLY A 62 -16.32 2.38 11.41
C GLY A 62 -17.64 1.72 11.79
N THR A 63 -18.64 2.55 12.05
CA THR A 63 -20.01 2.11 12.30
C THR A 63 -21.01 2.99 11.58
N ILE A 64 -22.14 2.41 11.16
CA ILE A 64 -23.30 3.16 10.71
C ILE A 64 -24.38 3.03 11.77
N THR A 65 -24.78 4.13 12.36
CA THR A 65 -25.85 4.17 13.37
C THR A 65 -27.12 4.70 12.76
N ILE A 66 -28.16 3.87 12.74
CA ILE A 66 -29.51 4.21 12.27
C ILE A 66 -30.40 4.40 13.48
N LYS A 67 -30.84 5.64 13.71
CA LYS A 67 -31.81 5.95 14.76
C LYS A 67 -33.21 5.99 14.16
N TYR A 68 -34.15 5.28 14.78
CA TYR A 68 -35.52 5.19 14.31
C TYR A 68 -36.50 5.16 15.50
N LYS A 69 -37.77 5.32 15.20
CA LYS A 69 -38.84 5.18 16.19
C LYS A 69 -39.78 4.07 15.78
N GLU A 70 -40.14 3.22 16.71
CA GLU A 70 -41.14 2.18 16.55
C GLU A 70 -42.27 2.33 17.55
N ASP A 71 -43.40 1.71 17.28
CA ASP A 71 -44.50 1.70 18.20
C ASP A 71 -44.23 0.72 19.35
N SER A 72 -44.48 1.14 20.58
CA SER A 72 -44.33 0.27 21.75
C SER A 72 -45.38 -0.86 21.72
N SER A 73 -45.02 -1.97 22.37
CA SER A 73 -45.97 -3.07 22.59
C SER A 73 -46.97 -2.81 23.73
N THR A 74 -46.89 -1.66 24.37
CA THR A 74 -47.73 -1.26 25.52
C THR A 74 -48.98 -0.52 25.08
N THR A 75 -50.02 -0.54 25.91
CA THR A 75 -51.25 0.24 25.72
C THR A 75 -51.30 1.34 26.78
N PRO A 76 -51.42 2.62 26.41
CA PRO A 76 -51.51 3.18 25.04
C PRO A 76 -50.19 3.06 24.27
N VAL A 77 -50.30 2.91 22.96
CA VAL A 77 -49.11 2.84 22.04
C VAL A 77 -48.37 4.16 22.08
N THR A 78 -47.07 4.09 22.33
CA THR A 78 -46.15 5.21 22.32
C THR A 78 -45.00 4.98 21.35
N ARG A 79 -44.45 6.07 20.79
CA ARG A 79 -43.29 6.00 19.88
C ARG A 79 -42.00 5.93 20.70
N VAL A 80 -41.31 4.81 20.62
CA VAL A 80 -40.06 4.56 21.33
C VAL A 80 -38.86 4.73 20.40
N GLU A 81 -37.85 5.44 20.84
CA GLU A 81 -36.61 5.60 20.09
C GLU A 81 -35.75 4.35 20.20
N LYS A 82 -35.26 3.88 19.05
CA LYS A 82 -34.34 2.77 18.93
C LYS A 82 -33.15 3.09 18.04
N SER A 83 -32.10 2.31 18.15
CA SER A 83 -30.94 2.43 17.30
C SER A 83 -30.47 1.06 16.83
N LEU A 84 -30.10 0.98 15.57
CA LEU A 84 -29.43 -0.16 14.94
C LEU A 84 -28.03 0.27 14.59
N VAL A 85 -27.04 -0.54 14.93
CA VAL A 85 -25.64 -0.29 14.58
C VAL A 85 -25.16 -1.37 13.62
N LEU A 86 -24.68 -0.94 12.46
CA LEU A 86 -24.01 -1.79 11.48
C LEU A 86 -22.49 -1.57 11.60
N ASN A 87 -21.75 -2.62 11.89
CA ASN A 87 -20.30 -2.59 11.99
C ASN A 87 -19.67 -2.84 10.62
N MET A 88 -18.64 -2.07 10.27
CA MET A 88 -17.95 -2.18 8.98
C MET A 88 -16.80 -3.20 9.05
N LEU A 89 -17.12 -4.46 9.33
CA LEU A 89 -16.13 -5.54 9.55
C LEU A 89 -15.77 -6.33 8.28
N GLY A 90 -16.38 -6.02 7.16
CA GLY A 90 -16.16 -6.72 5.89
C GLY A 90 -14.78 -6.50 5.27
N ALA A 91 -14.55 -7.13 4.14
CA ALA A 91 -13.36 -6.89 3.32
C ALA A 91 -13.33 -5.44 2.82
N THR A 92 -12.13 -4.86 2.78
CA THR A 92 -11.91 -3.52 2.27
C THR A 92 -10.88 -3.55 1.14
N ALA A 93 -11.09 -2.74 0.11
CA ALA A 93 -10.16 -2.56 -0.99
C ALA A 93 -10.00 -1.07 -1.31
N SER A 94 -8.77 -0.68 -1.65
CA SER A 94 -8.49 0.67 -2.14
C SER A 94 -8.45 0.62 -3.66
N LEU A 95 -9.28 1.45 -4.30
CA LEU A 95 -9.29 1.64 -5.75
C LEU A 95 -8.59 2.98 -6.03
N LEU A 96 -7.38 2.91 -6.53
CA LEU A 96 -6.55 4.08 -6.80
C LEU A 96 -6.53 4.34 -8.31
N GLU A 97 -6.76 5.58 -8.70
CA GLU A 97 -6.65 6.02 -10.09
C GLU A 97 -5.50 7.01 -10.22
N LYS A 98 -4.72 6.89 -11.29
CA LYS A 98 -3.72 7.88 -11.66
C LYS A 98 -4.41 9.01 -12.41
N SER A 99 -4.40 10.21 -11.84
CA SER A 99 -4.79 11.43 -12.54
C SER A 99 -3.55 12.27 -12.84
N ASN A 100 -3.47 12.84 -14.02
CA ASN A 100 -2.37 13.72 -14.47
C ASN A 100 -0.98 13.05 -14.34
N PRO A 101 -0.72 11.96 -15.06
CA PRO A 101 0.57 11.29 -15.01
C PRO A 101 1.69 12.24 -15.47
N ASN A 102 2.82 12.21 -14.74
CA ASN A 102 4.03 12.90 -15.16
C ASN A 102 4.66 12.16 -16.33
N ALA A 103 4.96 12.83 -17.44
CA ALA A 103 5.48 12.20 -18.65
C ALA A 103 6.81 11.47 -18.41
N ASP A 104 7.71 12.03 -17.60
CA ASP A 104 8.98 11.40 -17.27
C ASP A 104 8.76 10.12 -16.45
N TYR A 105 7.84 10.17 -15.49
CA TYR A 105 7.44 9.00 -14.70
C TYR A 105 6.85 7.88 -15.58
N GLU A 106 5.90 8.23 -16.46
CA GLU A 106 5.29 7.25 -17.37
C GLU A 106 6.31 6.64 -18.32
N THR A 107 7.22 7.44 -18.86
CA THR A 107 8.31 6.95 -19.73
C THR A 107 9.23 5.99 -18.97
N ALA A 108 9.71 6.37 -17.81
CA ALA A 108 10.64 5.56 -17.02
C ALA A 108 10.00 4.23 -16.54
N THR A 109 8.70 4.24 -16.21
CA THR A 109 8.02 3.03 -15.73
C THR A 109 7.55 2.10 -16.85
N SER A 110 7.24 2.61 -18.03
CA SER A 110 6.80 1.80 -19.16
C SER A 110 7.92 1.31 -20.07
N ASN A 111 9.05 2.01 -20.10
CA ASN A 111 10.19 1.67 -20.95
C ASN A 111 11.54 1.86 -20.22
N PRO A 112 11.83 1.10 -19.17
CA PRO A 112 13.08 1.21 -18.43
C PRO A 112 14.28 0.81 -19.29
N ASN A 113 15.39 1.52 -19.11
CA ASN A 113 16.66 1.18 -19.77
C ASN A 113 17.36 0.04 -19.03
N ARG A 114 17.15 -1.18 -19.49
CA ARG A 114 17.72 -2.40 -18.86
C ARG A 114 19.20 -2.67 -19.24
N VAL A 115 19.79 -1.88 -20.11
CA VAL A 115 21.18 -2.06 -20.56
C VAL A 115 22.14 -1.15 -19.80
N LEU A 116 21.82 0.14 -19.76
CA LEU A 116 22.66 1.16 -19.10
C LEU A 116 22.11 1.61 -17.74
N GLY A 117 20.90 1.17 -17.38
CA GLY A 117 20.16 1.67 -16.24
C GLY A 117 19.51 3.04 -16.51
N ASP A 118 18.57 3.38 -15.68
CA ASP A 118 17.90 4.68 -15.73
C ASP A 118 18.63 5.69 -14.87
N GLN A 119 18.76 6.93 -15.34
CA GLN A 119 19.40 8.02 -14.58
C GLN A 119 18.60 8.43 -13.35
N LYS A 120 17.28 8.21 -13.38
CA LYS A 120 16.36 8.52 -12.28
C LYS A 120 15.47 7.33 -11.99
N LEU A 121 15.37 6.99 -10.74
CA LEU A 121 14.49 5.94 -10.23
C LEU A 121 13.24 6.57 -9.64
N TYR A 122 12.08 6.18 -10.14
CA TYR A 122 10.80 6.68 -9.65
C TYR A 122 10.16 5.64 -8.73
N LEU A 123 10.11 5.97 -7.43
CA LEU A 123 9.51 5.14 -6.41
C LEU A 123 8.19 5.75 -5.96
N LYS A 124 7.12 4.98 -6.02
CA LYS A 124 5.80 5.43 -5.61
C LYS A 124 5.07 4.30 -4.89
N GLY A 125 4.60 4.58 -3.69
CA GLY A 125 3.78 3.65 -2.93
C GLY A 125 2.35 3.50 -3.46
N GLY A 126 1.62 2.51 -2.94
CA GLY A 126 0.27 2.21 -3.38
C GLY A 126 0.26 1.54 -4.76
N GLU A 127 -0.65 1.96 -5.64
CA GLU A 127 -0.59 1.64 -7.07
C GLU A 127 0.49 2.49 -7.72
N GLY A 128 1.72 2.07 -7.56
CA GLY A 128 2.87 2.87 -7.92
C GLY A 128 3.92 2.13 -8.72
N SER A 129 5.18 2.37 -8.39
CA SER A 129 6.32 1.83 -9.09
C SER A 129 7.42 1.42 -8.11
N LEU A 130 8.19 0.44 -8.51
CA LEU A 130 9.41 0.02 -7.85
C LEU A 130 10.59 0.14 -8.81
N ALA A 131 11.81 0.21 -8.28
CA ALA A 131 13.03 0.09 -9.05
C ALA A 131 13.72 -1.23 -8.73
N VAL A 132 14.24 -1.87 -9.75
CA VAL A 132 15.04 -3.09 -9.61
C VAL A 132 16.50 -2.71 -9.76
N LEU A 133 17.34 -3.10 -8.80
CA LEU A 133 18.78 -2.90 -8.83
C LEU A 133 19.45 -4.22 -9.14
N GLU A 134 20.20 -4.26 -10.22
CA GLU A 134 21.06 -5.38 -10.58
C GLU A 134 22.49 -4.97 -10.23
N LEU A 135 23.05 -5.56 -9.17
CA LEU A 135 24.33 -5.13 -8.60
C LEU A 135 25.55 -5.70 -9.32
N PHE A 136 25.38 -6.78 -10.06
CA PHE A 136 26.46 -7.47 -10.76
C PHE A 136 26.10 -7.70 -12.22
N GLU A 137 27.11 -7.87 -13.06
CA GLU A 137 26.91 -8.24 -14.47
C GLU A 137 26.10 -9.53 -14.58
N LYS A 138 25.30 -9.64 -15.64
CA LYS A 138 24.61 -10.91 -15.99
C LYS A 138 25.52 -11.95 -16.63
N LYS A 139 26.78 -11.63 -16.78
CA LYS A 139 27.74 -12.52 -17.41
C LYS A 139 28.04 -13.67 -16.48
N ASP A 140 27.77 -14.88 -16.93
CA ASP A 140 28.00 -16.13 -16.23
C ASP A 140 28.63 -17.09 -17.24
N LEU A 141 29.96 -17.09 -17.33
CA LEU A 141 30.75 -17.95 -18.18
C LEU A 141 31.63 -18.88 -17.36
N ILE A 142 31.92 -18.52 -16.12
CA ILE A 142 32.85 -19.25 -15.24
C ILE A 142 32.21 -19.48 -13.88
N GLY A 143 32.57 -20.58 -13.26
CA GLY A 143 32.30 -20.87 -11.86
C GLY A 143 33.50 -21.53 -11.25
N TYR A 144 33.45 -21.88 -9.99
CA TYR A 144 34.54 -22.63 -9.30
C TYR A 144 33.93 -23.74 -8.44
N ASP A 145 34.61 -24.89 -8.44
CA ASP A 145 34.25 -25.98 -7.55
C ASP A 145 34.78 -25.76 -6.11
N GLU A 146 34.47 -26.68 -5.20
CA GLU A 146 34.91 -26.62 -3.81
C GLU A 146 36.43 -26.61 -3.62
N ASN A 147 37.17 -27.08 -4.63
CA ASN A 147 38.64 -27.10 -4.66
C ASN A 147 39.22 -25.85 -5.34
N GLY A 148 38.36 -24.96 -5.83
CA GLY A 148 38.75 -23.71 -6.50
C GLY A 148 39.17 -23.92 -7.96
N ASN A 149 38.84 -25.05 -8.58
CA ASN A 149 39.07 -25.27 -10.00
C ASN A 149 37.99 -24.61 -10.84
N LEU A 150 38.39 -24.09 -11.99
CA LEU A 150 37.49 -23.46 -12.92
C LEU A 150 36.44 -24.45 -13.46
N THR A 151 35.20 -24.06 -13.39
CA THR A 151 34.06 -24.77 -13.99
C THR A 151 33.39 -23.90 -15.05
N GLY A 152 32.31 -24.38 -15.65
CA GLY A 152 31.45 -23.59 -16.53
C GLY A 152 30.45 -22.73 -15.75
N PRO A 153 29.43 -22.17 -16.45
CA PRO A 153 28.38 -21.37 -15.85
C PRO A 153 27.69 -22.06 -14.67
N ASN A 154 27.33 -21.29 -13.64
CA ASN A 154 26.77 -21.80 -12.38
C ASN A 154 25.59 -20.96 -11.84
N GLU A 155 25.00 -20.11 -12.67
CA GLU A 155 23.90 -19.18 -12.33
C GLU A 155 24.33 -18.04 -11.38
N VAL A 156 25.64 -17.83 -11.23
CA VAL A 156 26.22 -16.70 -10.47
C VAL A 156 27.03 -15.84 -11.43
N SER A 157 27.07 -14.54 -11.23
CA SER A 157 27.86 -13.66 -12.08
C SER A 157 29.37 -13.95 -11.94
N ASP A 158 30.10 -13.89 -13.03
CA ASP A 158 31.56 -14.05 -13.07
C ASP A 158 32.30 -13.17 -12.05
N GLU A 159 31.79 -11.96 -11.85
CA GLU A 159 32.34 -11.01 -10.90
C GLU A 159 32.19 -11.45 -9.46
N LEU A 160 31.02 -11.98 -9.09
CA LEU A 160 30.78 -12.49 -7.74
C LEU A 160 31.56 -13.77 -7.46
N ASP A 161 31.68 -14.64 -8.44
CA ASP A 161 32.51 -15.86 -8.34
C ASP A 161 33.99 -15.55 -8.13
N LYS A 162 34.52 -14.53 -8.79
CA LYS A 162 35.90 -14.08 -8.56
C LYS A 162 36.10 -13.55 -7.16
N ILE A 163 35.19 -12.70 -6.68
CA ILE A 163 35.22 -12.14 -5.30
C ILE A 163 35.24 -13.27 -4.28
N ARG A 164 34.38 -14.27 -4.46
CA ARG A 164 34.32 -15.45 -3.57
C ARG A 164 35.58 -16.28 -3.61
N LYS A 165 36.10 -16.55 -4.80
CA LYS A 165 37.35 -17.34 -4.98
C LYS A 165 38.55 -16.66 -4.36
N GLU A 166 38.68 -15.37 -4.51
CA GLU A 166 39.78 -14.58 -3.96
C GLU A 166 39.67 -14.40 -2.44
N GLY A 167 38.54 -14.79 -1.84
CA GLY A 167 38.30 -14.72 -0.40
C GLY A 167 38.30 -13.30 0.14
N TRP A 168 37.78 -12.35 -0.62
CA TRP A 168 37.72 -10.96 -0.18
C TRP A 168 36.93 -10.80 1.11
N LEU A 169 37.52 -10.16 2.06
CA LEU A 169 36.84 -9.74 3.30
C LEU A 169 36.20 -8.39 3.06
N ILE A 170 34.89 -8.38 2.94
CA ILE A 170 34.13 -7.15 2.74
C ILE A 170 33.87 -6.54 4.11
N ASN A 171 34.49 -5.40 4.40
CA ASN A 171 34.33 -4.68 5.65
C ASN A 171 33.04 -3.84 5.69
N ASP A 172 32.58 -3.36 4.53
CA ASP A 172 31.42 -2.49 4.42
C ASP A 172 30.82 -2.57 3.02
N ALA A 173 29.50 -2.51 2.92
CA ALA A 173 28.77 -2.49 1.66
C ALA A 173 27.60 -1.51 1.79
N ASN A 174 27.70 -0.38 1.10
CA ASN A 174 26.72 0.70 1.19
C ASN A 174 26.09 1.01 -0.18
N ILE A 175 24.79 1.13 -0.21
CA ILE A 175 24.05 1.69 -1.36
C ILE A 175 23.52 3.06 -0.94
N VAL A 176 23.93 4.10 -1.64
CA VAL A 176 23.51 5.48 -1.35
C VAL A 176 22.52 5.96 -2.39
N PHE A 177 21.35 6.36 -1.96
CA PHE A 177 20.32 6.95 -2.81
C PHE A 177 20.23 8.45 -2.56
N HIS A 178 20.25 9.22 -3.64
CA HIS A 178 20.08 10.67 -3.59
C HIS A 178 18.68 11.06 -4.05
N ILE A 179 18.04 11.93 -3.30
CA ILE A 179 16.75 12.50 -3.69
C ILE A 179 16.98 13.59 -4.74
N ASP A 180 16.30 13.51 -5.87
CA ASP A 180 16.27 14.60 -6.85
C ASP A 180 15.46 15.78 -6.29
N ALA A 181 16.10 16.61 -5.50
CA ALA A 181 15.49 17.75 -4.84
C ALA A 181 14.82 18.73 -5.82
N LYS A 182 15.33 18.82 -7.06
CA LYS A 182 14.74 19.69 -8.09
C LYS A 182 13.38 19.18 -8.55
N THR A 183 13.25 17.87 -8.76
CA THR A 183 11.98 17.23 -9.15
C THR A 183 11.02 17.14 -7.98
N MET A 184 11.52 16.92 -6.76
CA MET A 184 10.71 16.75 -5.55
C MET A 184 10.27 18.06 -4.90
N LYS A 185 10.79 19.18 -5.33
CA LYS A 185 10.69 20.55 -4.82
C LYS A 185 9.64 20.85 -3.72
N ASP A 186 8.36 20.62 -4.00
CA ASP A 186 7.24 20.92 -3.11
C ASP A 186 6.49 19.65 -2.69
N SER A 187 7.03 18.47 -3.01
CA SER A 187 6.42 17.20 -2.68
C SER A 187 6.87 16.71 -1.31
N TYR A 188 6.00 15.97 -0.63
CA TYR A 188 6.38 15.29 0.59
C TYR A 188 7.42 14.21 0.28
N GLU A 189 8.58 14.31 0.89
CA GLU A 189 9.61 13.30 0.82
C GLU A 189 9.32 12.18 1.80
N PRO A 190 9.21 10.93 1.36
CA PRO A 190 9.05 9.82 2.28
C PRO A 190 10.29 9.70 3.17
N GLY A 191 10.10 9.57 4.47
CA GLY A 191 11.18 9.41 5.43
C GLY A 191 11.92 8.07 5.29
N ARG A 192 11.44 7.16 4.45
CA ARG A 192 11.97 5.80 4.32
C ARG A 192 11.61 5.19 2.99
N ILE A 193 12.56 4.46 2.39
CA ILE A 193 12.31 3.53 1.28
C ILE A 193 12.45 2.10 1.79
N TYR A 194 11.79 1.16 1.13
CA TYR A 194 11.85 -0.26 1.45
C TYR A 194 12.71 -0.97 0.42
N LEU A 195 13.73 -1.69 0.90
CA LEU A 195 14.59 -2.52 0.07
C LEU A 195 14.34 -4.00 0.40
N TYR A 196 14.20 -4.82 -0.62
CA TYR A 196 13.99 -6.26 -0.46
C TYR A 196 14.59 -7.04 -1.62
N ASP A 197 14.88 -8.31 -1.37
CA ASP A 197 15.30 -9.26 -2.40
C ASP A 197 14.09 -9.59 -3.28
N TYR A 198 14.13 -9.07 -4.50
CA TYR A 198 13.03 -9.20 -5.45
C TYR A 198 12.84 -10.66 -5.92
N ALA A 199 13.93 -11.40 -6.12
CA ALA A 199 13.89 -12.77 -6.62
C ALA A 199 13.27 -13.74 -5.60
N ASN A 200 13.62 -13.58 -4.33
CA ASN A 200 13.16 -14.45 -3.26
C ASN A 200 11.97 -13.88 -2.48
N ASN A 201 11.55 -12.66 -2.80
CA ASN A 201 10.49 -11.93 -2.11
C ASN A 201 10.69 -11.87 -0.58
N THR A 202 11.94 -11.62 -0.16
CA THR A 202 12.32 -11.52 1.24
C THR A 202 12.92 -10.16 1.56
N THR A 203 12.80 -9.75 2.81
CA THR A 203 13.45 -8.52 3.27
C THR A 203 14.95 -8.70 3.34
N VAL A 204 15.72 -7.65 2.99
CA VAL A 204 17.16 -7.66 3.23
C VAL A 204 17.47 -7.73 4.73
N LEU A 205 18.64 -8.28 5.07
CA LEU A 205 19.06 -8.55 6.44
C LEU A 205 19.01 -7.32 7.33
N ASP A 206 19.41 -6.16 6.83
CA ASP A 206 19.39 -4.89 7.55
C ASP A 206 18.00 -4.49 8.03
N TYR A 207 16.97 -4.83 7.28
CA TYR A 207 15.59 -4.61 7.71
C TYR A 207 15.15 -5.57 8.80
N TYR A 208 15.66 -6.79 8.74
CA TYR A 208 15.29 -7.82 9.71
C TYR A 208 16.00 -7.61 11.05
N LEU A 209 17.27 -7.21 11.04
CA LEU A 209 18.08 -7.00 12.23
C LEU A 209 17.97 -5.58 12.79
N GLY A 210 17.55 -4.62 11.99
CA GLY A 210 17.62 -3.21 12.30
C GLY A 210 16.32 -2.58 12.77
N ALA A 211 16.25 -2.26 14.06
CA ALA A 211 15.37 -1.20 14.54
C ALA A 211 15.74 0.19 13.96
N SER A 212 16.84 0.27 13.21
CA SER A 212 17.52 1.50 12.85
C SER A 212 17.65 1.78 11.36
N THR A 213 16.67 1.40 10.54
CA THR A 213 16.62 2.09 9.26
C THR A 213 16.23 3.53 9.54
N ALA A 214 17.26 4.21 9.88
CA ALA A 214 17.36 5.43 10.61
C ALA A 214 16.44 6.51 10.10
N ASN A 215 15.99 7.27 11.04
CA ASN A 215 15.60 8.65 10.85
C ASN A 215 16.52 9.34 9.84
N LYS A 216 15.93 10.02 8.87
CA LYS A 216 16.60 11.00 8.04
C LYS A 216 17.44 11.88 8.99
N ASN A 217 18.75 11.80 8.89
CA ASN A 217 19.60 12.77 9.57
C ASN A 217 19.29 14.14 8.95
N THR A 218 18.51 14.92 9.64
CA THR A 218 18.34 16.34 9.36
C THR A 218 19.61 17.04 9.86
N SER A 219 20.62 17.08 9.02
CA SER A 219 21.75 17.99 9.16
C SER A 219 21.51 19.20 8.29
#